data_f4d897c8ef53bfadc7d6ad769aacd50c
#
_entry.id   f4d897c8ef53bfadc7d6ad769aacd50c
#
_cell.length_a   1.000
_cell.length_b   1.000
_cell.length_c   1.000
_cell.angle_alpha   90.00
_cell.angle_beta   90.00
_cell.angle_gamma   90.00
#
_symmetry.space_group_name_H-M   'P 1'
#
loop_
_entity.id
_entity.type
_entity.pdbx_description
1 polymer ?
#
loop_
_entity_poly.entity_id
_entity_poly.type
_entity_poly.pdbx_seq_one_letter_code
_entity_poly.pdbx_strand_id
1 'polypeptide(L)'
;TPGNREAAEKFGIYIGGSHCEPMACSTAGEWSRRGKGDYDYVKNSSSVCHFWEERLKEVSGQEILYTVGMRGVHDGQMQGAKTVEEQKAVLERVLKDQRDLLRKYVNKDVEAVPQVFIPYKEVLDVYRAGLEVPEDVTLMWCDDNYGYIKHFPTEAERARKGGNGVYYHVSYWGRPHDYLWLGTFSPA
;
A
#
# COMPACT_ATOMS: atom_id res chain seq x y z
N THR A 1 3.78 -10.09 -12.32
CA THR A 1 3.95 -10.90 -13.53
C THR A 1 2.63 -10.92 -14.28
N PRO A 2 2.61 -10.71 -15.61
CA PRO A 2 1.39 -10.87 -16.41
C PRO A 2 0.76 -12.24 -16.17
N GLY A 3 -0.58 -12.28 -16.08
CA GLY A 3 -1.34 -13.51 -15.88
C GLY A 3 -1.53 -13.94 -14.41
N ASN A 4 -0.85 -13.32 -13.45
CA ASN A 4 -1.01 -13.72 -12.04
C ASN A 4 -2.41 -13.39 -11.51
N ARG A 5 -3.00 -12.26 -11.89
CA ARG A 5 -4.35 -11.89 -11.46
C ARG A 5 -5.40 -12.83 -12.03
N GLU A 6 -5.32 -13.11 -13.31
CA GLU A 6 -6.21 -14.04 -13.99
C GLU A 6 -6.10 -15.47 -13.42
N ALA A 7 -4.88 -15.87 -13.05
CA ALA A 7 -4.68 -17.15 -12.36
C ALA A 7 -5.29 -17.16 -10.98
N ALA A 8 -5.09 -16.09 -10.19
CA ALA A 8 -5.69 -15.97 -8.86
C ALA A 8 -7.23 -16.00 -8.92
N GLU A 9 -7.81 -15.24 -9.84
CA GLU A 9 -9.27 -15.23 -10.09
C GLU A 9 -9.80 -16.63 -10.41
N LYS A 10 -9.13 -17.34 -11.31
CA LYS A 10 -9.51 -18.72 -11.69
C LYS A 10 -9.55 -19.68 -10.50
N PHE A 11 -8.70 -19.48 -9.52
CA PHE A 11 -8.59 -20.31 -8.32
C PHE A 11 -9.32 -19.74 -7.09
N GLY A 12 -10.06 -18.64 -7.22
CA GLY A 12 -10.76 -17.99 -6.12
C GLY A 12 -9.82 -17.48 -5.03
N ILE A 13 -8.64 -16.97 -5.42
CA ILE A 13 -7.62 -16.48 -4.50
C ILE A 13 -7.60 -14.96 -4.56
N TYR A 14 -7.70 -14.30 -3.39
CA TYR A 14 -7.43 -12.87 -3.28
C TYR A 14 -5.98 -12.56 -3.62
N ILE A 15 -5.77 -11.57 -4.46
CA ILE A 15 -4.44 -11.06 -4.78
C ILE A 15 -4.29 -9.64 -4.27
N GLY A 16 -3.17 -9.35 -3.61
CA GLY A 16 -2.83 -8.02 -3.13
C GLY A 16 -1.51 -7.53 -3.71
N GLY A 17 -1.22 -6.26 -3.46
CA GLY A 17 0.06 -5.63 -3.74
C GLY A 17 0.85 -5.35 -2.46
N SER A 18 2.09 -4.90 -2.64
CA SER A 18 2.93 -4.40 -1.57
C SER A 18 2.68 -2.90 -1.31
N HIS A 19 3.45 -2.33 -0.36
CA HIS A 19 3.48 -0.88 -0.14
C HIS A 19 3.92 -0.06 -1.37
N CYS A 20 4.53 -0.71 -2.38
CA CYS A 20 4.94 -0.08 -3.65
C CYS A 20 3.86 -0.16 -4.74
N GLU A 21 2.74 -0.79 -4.47
CA GLU A 21 1.72 -1.12 -5.47
C GLU A 21 0.32 -0.66 -5.03
N PRO A 22 0.16 0.64 -4.73
CA PRO A 22 -1.14 1.17 -4.33
C PRO A 22 -2.18 0.97 -5.44
N MET A 23 -3.41 0.65 -5.04
CA MET A 23 -4.55 0.45 -5.95
C MET A 23 -4.29 -0.61 -7.02
N ALA A 24 -3.55 -1.67 -6.68
CA ALA A 24 -3.14 -2.74 -7.58
C ALA A 24 -2.31 -2.26 -8.81
N CYS A 25 -1.63 -1.12 -8.69
CA CYS A 25 -0.78 -0.52 -9.71
C CYS A 25 0.69 -0.71 -9.38
N SER A 26 1.47 -1.31 -10.28
CA SER A 26 2.93 -1.37 -10.14
C SER A 26 3.56 -0.04 -10.56
N THR A 27 4.01 0.75 -9.58
CA THR A 27 4.61 2.06 -9.87
C THR A 27 5.93 1.92 -10.65
N ALA A 28 6.75 0.90 -10.33
CA ALA A 28 8.02 0.65 -11.00
C ALA A 28 7.87 0.20 -12.46
N GLY A 29 6.89 -0.64 -12.74
CA GLY A 29 6.76 -1.27 -14.05
C GLY A 29 5.73 -0.62 -14.99
N GLU A 30 4.78 0.12 -14.44
CA GLU A 30 3.63 0.60 -15.22
C GLU A 30 3.57 2.12 -15.35
N TRP A 31 4.01 2.89 -14.35
CA TRP A 31 3.93 4.34 -14.40
C TRP A 31 4.62 4.93 -15.63
N SER A 32 5.82 4.48 -15.95
CA SER A 32 6.57 4.96 -17.12
C SER A 32 5.88 4.71 -18.46
N ARG A 33 4.94 3.76 -18.52
CA ARG A 33 4.22 3.39 -19.74
C ARG A 33 2.81 3.95 -19.78
N ARG A 34 2.14 4.10 -18.65
CA ARG A 34 0.72 4.43 -18.52
C ARG A 34 0.48 5.76 -17.82
N GLY A 35 1.40 6.18 -16.96
CA GLY A 35 1.34 7.46 -16.27
C GLY A 35 1.73 8.63 -17.18
N LYS A 36 1.43 9.84 -16.72
CA LYS A 36 1.81 11.08 -17.40
C LYS A 36 2.53 12.00 -16.43
N GLY A 37 3.73 12.44 -16.76
CA GLY A 37 4.56 13.30 -15.91
C GLY A 37 5.13 12.56 -14.70
N ASP A 38 5.51 13.31 -13.68
CA ASP A 38 6.09 12.75 -12.46
C ASP A 38 5.04 12.03 -11.60
N TYR A 39 5.45 10.97 -10.91
CA TYR A 39 4.63 10.31 -9.89
C TYR A 39 4.69 11.13 -8.59
N ASP A 40 4.11 12.31 -8.66
CA ASP A 40 4.10 13.34 -7.63
C ASP A 40 2.66 13.78 -7.36
N TYR A 41 2.12 13.39 -6.21
CA TYR A 41 0.72 13.68 -5.91
C TYR A 41 0.47 15.17 -5.62
N VAL A 42 1.50 15.91 -5.18
CA VAL A 42 1.38 17.34 -4.92
C VAL A 42 1.18 18.13 -6.21
N LYS A 43 1.96 17.80 -7.24
CA LYS A 43 1.98 18.53 -8.52
C LYS A 43 1.11 17.90 -9.59
N ASN A 44 0.85 16.60 -9.51
CA ASN A 44 0.30 15.80 -10.59
C ASN A 44 -0.80 14.83 -10.12
N SER A 45 -1.56 15.21 -9.08
CA SER A 45 -2.59 14.35 -8.49
C SER A 45 -3.62 13.83 -9.51
N SER A 46 -4.00 14.64 -10.48
CA SER A 46 -4.97 14.23 -11.51
C SER A 46 -4.48 13.07 -12.37
N SER A 47 -3.20 13.07 -12.77
CA SER A 47 -2.63 11.94 -13.55
C SER A 47 -2.44 10.71 -12.68
N VAL A 48 -2.07 10.88 -11.41
CA VAL A 48 -1.93 9.77 -10.47
C VAL A 48 -3.30 9.12 -10.20
N CYS A 49 -4.33 9.92 -9.93
CA CYS A 49 -5.70 9.42 -9.78
C CYS A 49 -6.21 8.73 -11.04
N HIS A 50 -5.94 9.29 -12.22
CA HIS A 50 -6.31 8.67 -13.49
C HIS A 50 -5.63 7.31 -13.69
N PHE A 51 -4.37 7.18 -13.31
CA PHE A 51 -3.63 5.92 -13.37
C PHE A 51 -4.28 4.83 -12.47
N TRP A 52 -4.70 5.19 -11.26
CA TRP A 52 -5.44 4.29 -10.38
C TRP A 52 -6.83 3.96 -10.93
N GLU A 53 -7.54 4.97 -11.46
CA GLU A 53 -8.87 4.80 -12.06
C GLU A 53 -8.86 3.79 -13.20
N GLU A 54 -7.91 3.91 -14.13
CA GLU A 54 -7.77 2.98 -15.24
C GLU A 54 -7.51 1.54 -14.77
N ARG A 55 -6.70 1.36 -13.73
CA ARG A 55 -6.50 0.05 -13.13
C ARG A 55 -7.78 -0.50 -12.52
N LEU A 56 -8.52 0.29 -11.78
CA LEU A 56 -9.76 -0.15 -11.15
C LEU A 56 -10.81 -0.58 -12.18
N LYS A 57 -10.91 0.10 -13.32
CA LYS A 57 -11.76 -0.32 -14.45
C LYS A 57 -11.37 -1.70 -14.99
N GLU A 58 -10.08 -2.01 -15.01
CA GLU A 58 -9.56 -3.29 -15.49
C GLU A 58 -9.85 -4.45 -14.52
N VAL A 59 -9.89 -4.18 -13.22
CA VAL A 59 -9.88 -5.22 -12.18
C VAL A 59 -11.12 -5.22 -11.28
N SER A 60 -12.12 -4.41 -11.56
CA SER A 60 -13.29 -4.20 -10.69
C SER A 60 -14.11 -5.47 -10.42
N GLY A 61 -14.00 -6.49 -11.25
CA GLY A 61 -14.66 -7.79 -11.06
C GLY A 61 -13.80 -8.85 -10.36
N GLN A 62 -12.57 -8.51 -9.98
CA GLN A 62 -11.63 -9.46 -9.38
C GLN A 62 -11.56 -9.32 -7.85
N GLU A 63 -11.24 -10.43 -7.18
CA GLU A 63 -11.03 -10.45 -5.73
C GLU A 63 -9.64 -9.90 -5.39
N ILE A 64 -9.60 -8.62 -5.01
CA ILE A 64 -8.35 -7.90 -4.73
C ILE A 64 -8.34 -7.36 -3.31
N LEU A 65 -7.20 -7.54 -2.63
CA LEU A 65 -6.85 -6.83 -1.41
C LEU A 65 -6.10 -5.55 -1.81
N TYR A 66 -6.78 -4.41 -1.74
CA TYR A 66 -6.23 -3.15 -2.19
C TYR A 66 -5.28 -2.52 -1.16
N THR A 67 -4.04 -2.31 -1.54
CA THR A 67 -3.15 -1.44 -0.78
C THR A 67 -3.55 0.01 -1.00
N VAL A 68 -3.84 0.74 0.08
CA VAL A 68 -4.14 2.17 0.08
C VAL A 68 -2.99 2.97 0.68
N GLY A 69 -2.96 4.27 0.42
CA GLY A 69 -1.80 5.12 0.66
C GLY A 69 -0.87 5.17 -0.55
N MET A 70 0.26 5.80 -0.42
CA MET A 70 1.31 5.82 -1.44
C MET A 70 2.68 6.13 -0.85
N ARG A 71 3.71 5.78 -1.59
CA ARG A 71 5.09 6.24 -1.50
C ARG A 71 5.51 6.87 -2.84
N GLY A 72 6.76 6.86 -3.19
CA GLY A 72 7.24 7.22 -4.53
C GLY A 72 7.16 6.07 -5.53
N VAL A 73 7.92 6.20 -6.60
CA VAL A 73 8.07 5.12 -7.58
C VAL A 73 8.86 3.97 -6.94
N HIS A 74 8.38 2.75 -7.08
CA HIS A 74 8.96 1.57 -6.45
C HIS A 74 9.08 1.76 -4.92
N ASP A 75 10.23 1.52 -4.35
CA ASP A 75 10.54 1.71 -2.93
C ASP A 75 11.08 3.12 -2.61
N GLY A 76 10.89 4.07 -3.52
CA GLY A 76 11.29 5.47 -3.33
C GLY A 76 10.38 6.22 -2.35
N GLN A 77 10.90 7.32 -1.82
CA GLN A 77 10.12 8.24 -0.99
C GLN A 77 9.13 9.05 -1.83
N MET A 78 8.06 9.52 -1.20
CA MET A 78 7.07 10.40 -1.80
C MET A 78 7.74 11.67 -2.35
N GLN A 79 7.41 12.02 -3.59
CA GLN A 79 7.86 13.26 -4.19
C GLN A 79 6.91 14.42 -3.83
N GLY A 80 7.43 15.64 -3.84
CA GLY A 80 6.66 16.85 -3.61
C GLY A 80 6.35 17.18 -2.15
N ALA A 81 6.52 16.25 -1.23
CA ALA A 81 6.34 16.43 0.21
C ALA A 81 7.61 15.98 0.95
N LYS A 82 8.23 16.87 1.70
CA LYS A 82 9.56 16.65 2.33
C LYS A 82 9.48 16.47 3.84
N THR A 83 8.57 17.17 4.50
CA THR A 83 8.37 17.05 5.94
C THR A 83 7.29 16.01 6.27
N VAL A 84 7.30 15.54 7.51
CA VAL A 84 6.27 14.59 8.01
C VAL A 84 4.87 15.20 7.90
N GLU A 85 4.74 16.48 8.22
CA GLU A 85 3.48 17.22 8.15
C GLU A 85 2.97 17.35 6.69
N GLU A 86 3.87 17.67 5.76
CA GLU A 86 3.52 17.72 4.34
C GLU A 86 3.09 16.34 3.82
N GLN A 87 3.84 15.29 4.17
CA GLN A 87 3.52 13.92 3.79
C GLN A 87 2.20 13.45 4.39
N LYS A 88 1.92 13.81 5.65
CA LYS A 88 0.64 13.55 6.30
C LYS A 88 -0.52 14.18 5.53
N ALA A 89 -0.45 15.47 5.25
CA ALA A 89 -1.48 16.17 4.50
C ALA A 89 -1.71 15.58 3.09
N VAL A 90 -0.65 15.12 2.44
CA VAL A 90 -0.76 14.43 1.14
C VAL A 90 -1.43 13.07 1.31
N LEU A 91 -1.02 12.27 2.30
CA LEU A 91 -1.59 10.92 2.51
C LEU A 91 -3.07 10.97 2.92
N GLU A 92 -3.50 11.96 3.69
CA GLU A 92 -4.93 12.18 4.02
C GLU A 92 -5.75 12.39 2.73
N ARG A 93 -5.26 13.20 1.80
CA ARG A 93 -5.90 13.40 0.49
C ARG A 93 -5.86 12.13 -0.35
N VAL A 94 -4.71 11.45 -0.40
CA VAL A 94 -4.54 10.19 -1.13
C VAL A 94 -5.54 9.14 -0.65
N LEU A 95 -5.62 8.91 0.65
CA LEU A 95 -6.55 7.93 1.24
C LEU A 95 -8.00 8.26 0.89
N LYS A 96 -8.38 9.55 0.97
CA LYS A 96 -9.71 10.00 0.58
C LYS A 96 -9.99 9.70 -0.89
N ASP A 97 -9.11 10.12 -1.79
CA ASP A 97 -9.33 10.01 -3.24
C ASP A 97 -9.30 8.55 -3.70
N GLN A 98 -8.43 7.72 -3.13
CA GLN A 98 -8.42 6.27 -3.38
C GLN A 98 -9.72 5.61 -2.93
N ARG A 99 -10.23 5.95 -1.76
CA ARG A 99 -11.51 5.40 -1.27
C ARG A 99 -12.71 5.88 -2.10
N ASP A 100 -12.67 7.11 -2.60
CA ASP A 100 -13.69 7.60 -3.53
C ASP A 100 -13.65 6.83 -4.86
N LEU A 101 -12.46 6.49 -5.37
CA LEU A 101 -12.30 5.63 -6.54
C LEU A 101 -12.78 4.20 -6.27
N LEU A 102 -12.44 3.60 -5.12
CA LEU A 102 -12.92 2.26 -4.74
C LEU A 102 -14.46 2.24 -4.64
N ARG A 103 -15.06 3.27 -4.04
CA ARG A 103 -16.52 3.42 -3.95
C ARG A 103 -17.18 3.52 -5.32
N LYS A 104 -16.52 4.18 -6.25
CA LYS A 104 -17.03 4.37 -7.61
C LYS A 104 -16.93 3.13 -8.48
N TYR A 105 -15.83 2.39 -8.40
CA TYR A 105 -15.49 1.34 -9.36
C TYR A 105 -15.56 -0.08 -8.81
N VAL A 106 -15.47 -0.27 -7.51
CA VAL A 106 -15.42 -1.60 -6.88
C VAL A 106 -16.70 -1.89 -6.11
N ASN A 107 -16.97 -1.12 -5.06
CA ASN A 107 -18.19 -1.31 -4.26
C ASN A 107 -18.64 0.02 -3.66
N LYS A 108 -19.91 0.38 -3.81
CA LYS A 108 -20.52 1.58 -3.19
C LYS A 108 -20.33 1.60 -1.67
N ASP A 109 -20.39 0.44 -1.04
CA ASP A 109 -19.98 0.24 0.35
C ASP A 109 -18.47 -0.01 0.38
N VAL A 110 -17.71 1.07 0.54
CA VAL A 110 -16.25 1.01 0.55
C VAL A 110 -15.68 0.28 1.77
N GLU A 111 -16.44 0.14 2.84
CA GLU A 111 -16.03 -0.61 4.03
C GLU A 111 -16.07 -2.13 3.80
N ALA A 112 -16.85 -2.57 2.81
CA ALA A 112 -16.88 -3.97 2.38
C ALA A 112 -15.74 -4.32 1.41
N VAL A 113 -14.96 -3.33 0.92
CA VAL A 113 -13.81 -3.57 0.05
C VAL A 113 -12.60 -3.93 0.91
N PRO A 114 -11.92 -5.07 0.69
CA PRO A 114 -10.70 -5.42 1.41
C PRO A 114 -9.58 -4.40 1.15
N GLN A 115 -9.12 -3.72 2.19
CA GLN A 115 -8.11 -2.66 2.09
C GLN A 115 -7.04 -2.85 3.17
N VAL A 116 -5.79 -2.56 2.81
CA VAL A 116 -4.66 -2.55 3.74
C VAL A 116 -3.88 -1.25 3.60
N PHE A 117 -3.46 -0.70 4.73
CA PHE A 117 -2.49 0.38 4.81
C PHE A 117 -1.19 -0.16 5.39
N ILE A 118 -0.08 0.08 4.70
CA ILE A 118 1.23 -0.49 5.03
C ILE A 118 2.18 0.65 5.42
N PRO A 119 2.31 1.00 6.71
CA PRO A 119 3.19 2.07 7.18
C PRO A 119 4.65 1.63 7.16
N TYR A 120 5.25 1.54 5.98
CA TYR A 120 6.63 1.10 5.77
C TYR A 120 7.61 2.29 5.78
N LYS A 121 8.77 2.11 6.42
CA LYS A 121 9.84 3.12 6.53
C LYS A 121 9.31 4.48 7.04
N GLU A 122 9.52 5.55 6.25
CA GLU A 122 9.11 6.92 6.59
C GLU A 122 7.59 7.06 6.79
N VAL A 123 6.79 6.22 6.16
CA VAL A 123 5.33 6.26 6.32
C VAL A 123 4.91 5.90 7.75
N LEU A 124 5.72 5.11 8.48
CA LEU A 124 5.48 4.83 9.89
C LEU A 124 5.61 6.10 10.75
N ASP A 125 6.56 6.97 10.43
CA ASP A 125 6.72 8.24 11.16
C ASP A 125 5.55 9.18 10.86
N VAL A 126 5.06 9.21 9.63
CA VAL A 126 3.86 9.95 9.25
C VAL A 126 2.61 9.42 9.98
N TYR A 127 2.48 8.10 10.09
CA TYR A 127 1.40 7.48 10.85
C TYR A 127 1.46 7.87 12.34
N ARG A 128 2.64 7.80 12.95
CA ARG A 128 2.87 8.19 14.35
C ARG A 128 2.64 9.68 14.61
N ALA A 129 2.80 10.52 13.58
CA ALA A 129 2.46 11.95 13.64
C ALA A 129 0.93 12.19 13.54
N GLY A 130 0.13 11.13 13.64
CA GLY A 130 -1.33 11.22 13.71
C GLY A 130 -2.01 11.23 12.33
N LEU A 131 -1.46 10.51 11.35
CA LEU A 131 -2.21 10.22 10.12
C LEU A 131 -3.45 9.40 10.45
N GLU A 132 -4.61 9.89 10.11
CA GLU A 132 -5.88 9.18 10.28
C GLU A 132 -6.09 8.17 9.15
N VAL A 133 -6.01 6.89 9.48
CA VAL A 133 -6.36 5.79 8.58
C VAL A 133 -7.77 5.33 8.90
N PRO A 134 -8.69 5.19 7.93
CA PRO A 134 -10.06 4.77 8.17
C PRO A 134 -10.15 3.45 8.96
N GLU A 135 -11.09 3.36 9.90
CA GLU A 135 -11.19 2.28 10.88
C GLU A 135 -11.37 0.87 10.27
N ASP A 136 -11.97 0.80 9.08
CA ASP A 136 -12.20 -0.43 8.33
C ASP A 136 -10.98 -0.92 7.54
N VAL A 137 -9.94 -0.09 7.42
CA VAL A 137 -8.70 -0.45 6.73
C VAL A 137 -7.78 -1.23 7.67
N THR A 138 -7.30 -2.39 7.23
CA THR A 138 -6.32 -3.20 7.99
C THR A 138 -4.98 -2.47 8.08
N LEU A 139 -4.45 -2.33 9.29
CA LEU A 139 -3.08 -1.85 9.49
C LEU A 139 -2.09 -3.02 9.36
N MET A 140 -1.16 -2.91 8.43
CA MET A 140 -0.18 -3.95 8.12
C MET A 140 1.21 -3.51 8.59
N TRP A 141 1.64 -4.00 9.75
CA TRP A 141 2.91 -3.64 10.38
C TRP A 141 4.08 -4.33 9.70
N CYS A 142 5.13 -3.56 9.41
CA CYS A 142 6.29 -4.07 8.72
C CYS A 142 7.46 -4.31 9.67
N ASP A 143 8.22 -5.35 9.39
CA ASP A 143 9.59 -5.43 9.85
C ASP A 143 10.52 -4.54 9.00
N ASP A 144 11.73 -4.33 9.51
CA ASP A 144 12.78 -3.62 8.77
C ASP A 144 13.68 -4.61 8.00
N ASN A 145 14.73 -4.08 7.36
CA ASN A 145 15.69 -4.88 6.60
C ASN A 145 16.54 -5.85 7.46
N TYR A 146 16.32 -5.89 8.76
CA TYR A 146 16.99 -6.77 9.70
C TYR A 146 16.02 -7.68 10.45
N GLY A 147 14.74 -7.69 10.06
CA GLY A 147 13.69 -8.50 10.67
C GLY A 147 13.09 -7.93 11.95
N TYR A 148 13.37 -6.67 12.30
CA TYR A 148 12.80 -6.04 13.50
C TYR A 148 11.47 -5.37 13.18
N ILE A 149 10.42 -5.75 13.89
CA ILE A 149 9.13 -5.06 13.85
C ILE A 149 9.25 -3.76 14.67
N LYS A 150 9.12 -2.63 14.01
CA LYS A 150 9.31 -1.30 14.60
C LYS A 150 8.10 -0.75 15.35
N HIS A 151 6.94 -1.38 15.17
CA HIS A 151 5.71 -0.98 15.81
C HIS A 151 4.86 -2.20 16.14
N PHE A 152 4.47 -2.33 17.38
CA PHE A 152 3.48 -3.31 17.83
C PHE A 152 2.15 -2.58 18.05
N PRO A 153 1.03 -3.16 17.63
CA PRO A 153 -0.25 -2.49 17.74
C PRO A 153 -0.60 -2.21 19.21
N THR A 154 -0.97 -0.97 19.46
CA THR A 154 -1.54 -0.51 20.73
C THR A 154 -2.90 -1.18 20.98
N GLU A 155 -3.45 -1.01 22.17
CA GLU A 155 -4.78 -1.52 22.50
C GLU A 155 -5.86 -0.92 21.57
N ALA A 156 -5.80 0.40 21.32
CA ALA A 156 -6.71 1.07 20.39
C ALA A 156 -6.58 0.54 18.95
N GLU A 157 -5.36 0.34 18.46
CA GLU A 157 -5.13 -0.22 17.13
C GLU A 157 -5.61 -1.67 17.01
N ARG A 158 -5.50 -2.47 18.08
CA ARG A 158 -6.05 -3.84 18.10
C ARG A 158 -7.57 -3.86 18.06
N ALA A 159 -8.23 -2.84 18.59
CA ALA A 159 -9.69 -2.75 18.60
C ALA A 159 -10.31 -2.27 17.29
N ARG A 160 -9.49 -1.88 16.31
CA ARG A 160 -9.98 -1.36 15.01
C ARG A 160 -10.79 -2.41 14.25
N LYS A 161 -11.83 -1.97 13.53
CA LYS A 161 -12.67 -2.82 12.68
C LYS A 161 -11.89 -3.55 11.60
N GLY A 162 -10.95 -2.86 10.96
CA GLY A 162 -10.09 -3.42 9.90
C GLY A 162 -9.03 -4.39 10.42
N GLY A 163 -8.78 -4.39 11.73
CA GLY A 163 -7.80 -5.28 12.35
C GLY A 163 -6.35 -4.93 12.00
N ASN A 164 -5.47 -5.89 12.24
CA ASN A 164 -4.03 -5.76 12.07
C ASN A 164 -3.43 -6.97 11.37
N GLY A 165 -2.37 -6.76 10.62
CA GLY A 165 -1.58 -7.80 9.98
C GLY A 165 -0.09 -7.54 10.10
N VAL A 166 0.71 -8.47 9.60
CA VAL A 166 2.17 -8.35 9.55
C VAL A 166 2.64 -8.49 8.11
N TYR A 167 3.42 -7.51 7.67
CA TYR A 167 4.20 -7.58 6.45
C TYR A 167 5.61 -8.01 6.84
N TYR A 168 5.88 -9.31 6.72
CA TYR A 168 7.13 -9.91 7.15
C TYR A 168 7.99 -10.31 5.97
N HIS A 169 9.24 -9.92 5.98
CA HIS A 169 10.19 -10.37 4.99
C HIS A 169 10.80 -11.70 5.45
N VAL A 170 10.61 -12.73 4.66
CA VAL A 170 11.12 -14.08 4.98
C VAL A 170 12.58 -14.29 4.61
N SER A 171 13.24 -13.26 4.06
CA SER A 171 14.63 -13.31 3.65
C SER A 171 15.32 -11.97 3.88
N TYR A 172 16.17 -11.90 4.90
CA TYR A 172 16.97 -10.73 5.22
C TYR A 172 18.43 -11.04 5.47
N TRP A 173 19.25 -10.26 4.82
CA TRP A 173 20.70 -10.27 5.03
C TRP A 173 21.27 -8.85 4.95
N GLY A 174 20.56 -7.87 5.52
CA GLY A 174 20.92 -6.48 5.46
C GLY A 174 20.67 -5.82 4.10
N ARG A 175 20.93 -6.52 3.04
CA ARG A 175 20.47 -6.24 1.68
C ARG A 175 20.05 -7.55 1.04
N PRO A 176 18.99 -7.56 0.21
CA PRO A 176 18.52 -8.78 -0.44
C PRO A 176 19.47 -9.18 -1.57
N HIS A 177 20.68 -9.62 -1.21
CA HIS A 177 21.67 -10.07 -2.18
C HIS A 177 21.70 -11.56 -2.36
N ASP A 178 21.17 -12.31 -1.40
CA ASP A 178 21.31 -13.74 -1.38
C ASP A 178 19.96 -14.41 -1.49
N TYR A 179 19.87 -15.36 -2.39
CA TYR A 179 18.72 -16.25 -2.53
C TYR A 179 18.62 -17.28 -1.38
N LEU A 180 19.41 -17.12 -0.34
CA LEU A 180 19.37 -17.94 0.87
C LEU A 180 18.27 -17.44 1.80
N TRP A 181 17.04 -17.70 1.44
CA TRP A 181 15.82 -17.32 2.15
C TRP A 181 15.47 -18.24 3.32
N LEU A 182 16.37 -19.13 3.69
CA LEU A 182 16.13 -20.11 4.73
C LEU A 182 16.62 -19.57 6.08
N GLY A 183 15.69 -19.22 6.95
CA GLY A 183 15.95 -19.09 8.37
C GLY A 183 16.15 -17.69 8.91
N THR A 184 15.50 -16.68 8.33
CA THR A 184 15.35 -15.41 9.05
C THR A 184 14.36 -15.59 10.18
N PHE A 185 14.88 -15.70 11.38
CA PHE A 185 14.09 -15.60 12.59
C PHE A 185 14.02 -14.13 12.98
N SER A 186 12.82 -13.63 13.24
CA SER A 186 12.70 -12.36 13.91
C SER A 186 13.46 -12.44 15.23
N PRO A 187 14.40 -11.53 15.51
CA PRO A 187 15.00 -11.47 16.82
C PRO A 187 13.91 -11.27 17.87
N ALA A 188 13.96 -12.04 18.93
CA ALA A 188 13.02 -11.93 20.04
C ALA A 188 13.20 -10.60 20.80
#